data_49a450e77c298b22305bc3215205c9cc
#
_entry.id   49a450e77c298b22305bc3215205c9cc
#
_cell.length_a   1.000
_cell.length_b   1.000
_cell.length_c   1.000
_cell.angle_alpha   90.00
_cell.angle_beta   90.00
_cell.angle_gamma   90.00
#
_symmetry.space_group_name_H-M   'P 1'
#
loop_
_entity.id
_entity.type
_entity.pdbx_description
1 polymer ?
#
loop_
_entity_poly.entity_id
_entity_poly.type
_entity_poly.pdbx_seq_one_letter_code
_entity_poly.pdbx_strand_id
1 'polypeptide(L)'
;MKNYKILFLFLAIAFVATSCVSSKKYKELDALYQKCTDDLNYTTSEKIDFENKSKELASEIVTLKVQIEKLKEDTTAMGRRIRIAENQLNKMKGDYDELLKSFTDQNLTFINTLQEREKELAEKEARLAELQNILAQKDAEVKALKNKVTNALKGFEDHGLTIYEKNGKVYVSLDEKLLFASGSWEIDNRGKEALAELGKVLAQDTDINVMIEGHTDNVPFRGSGNVKDNWDLSVMRATAVVKEVLKNKGIDPQRVTAAGRSEYVPIDPADTREARARNRRTEIILTPKLDELFRIIDSQ
;
A
#
# COMPACT_ATOMS: atom_id res chain seq x y z
N MET A 1 -35.25 35.54 30.99
CA MET A 1 -34.71 35.14 29.66
C MET A 1 -33.20 34.77 29.65
N LYS A 2 -32.47 34.83 30.79
CA LYS A 2 -31.02 34.50 30.85
C LYS A 2 -30.73 33.00 31.03
N ASN A 3 -31.64 32.26 31.66
CA ASN A 3 -31.40 30.86 32.03
C ASN A 3 -31.59 29.85 30.88
N TYR A 4 -32.36 30.15 29.84
CA TYR A 4 -32.56 29.26 28.69
C TYR A 4 -31.34 29.22 27.76
N LYS A 5 -30.58 30.31 27.68
CA LYS A 5 -29.36 30.34 26.89
C LYS A 5 -28.25 29.44 27.47
N ILE A 6 -28.20 29.39 28.81
CA ILE A 6 -27.24 28.53 29.51
C ILE A 6 -27.64 27.06 29.39
N LEU A 7 -28.93 26.74 29.48
CA LEU A 7 -29.45 25.38 29.31
C LEU A 7 -29.24 24.87 27.87
N PHE A 8 -29.47 25.73 26.86
CA PHE A 8 -29.20 25.41 25.47
C PHE A 8 -27.71 25.23 25.20
N LEU A 9 -26.86 26.00 25.87
CA LEU A 9 -25.40 25.86 25.71
C LEU A 9 -24.92 24.54 26.34
N PHE A 10 -25.44 24.15 27.51
CA PHE A 10 -25.16 22.86 28.13
C PHE A 10 -25.71 21.69 27.33
N LEU A 11 -26.88 21.81 26.72
CA LEU A 11 -27.47 20.78 25.84
C LEU A 11 -26.66 20.64 24.56
N ALA A 12 -26.19 21.75 23.97
CA ALA A 12 -25.34 21.72 22.78
C ALA A 12 -23.97 21.11 23.09
N ILE A 13 -23.37 21.41 24.24
CA ILE A 13 -22.09 20.81 24.67
C ILE A 13 -22.27 19.32 24.99
N ALA A 14 -23.40 18.92 25.60
CA ALA A 14 -23.71 17.50 25.83
C ALA A 14 -23.90 16.72 24.52
N PHE A 15 -24.48 17.34 23.48
CA PHE A 15 -24.64 16.71 22.16
C PHE A 15 -23.31 16.55 21.43
N VAL A 16 -22.36 17.47 21.61
CA VAL A 16 -21.00 17.35 21.02
C VAL A 16 -20.18 16.29 21.78
N ALA A 17 -20.39 16.14 23.09
CA ALA A 17 -19.66 15.14 23.89
C ALA A 17 -20.10 13.68 23.59
N THR A 18 -21.35 13.46 23.14
CA THR A 18 -21.83 12.11 22.76
C THR A 18 -21.43 11.69 21.35
N SER A 19 -20.90 12.63 20.56
CA SER A 19 -20.37 12.36 19.20
C SER A 19 -18.93 11.84 19.19
N CYS A 20 -18.29 11.74 20.36
CA CYS A 20 -16.93 11.21 20.41
C CYS A 20 -16.93 9.70 20.16
N VAL A 21 -16.85 9.34 18.92
CA VAL A 21 -16.37 8.01 18.51
C VAL A 21 -15.06 7.76 19.29
N SER A 22 -14.99 6.65 20.03
CA SER A 22 -13.78 6.27 20.77
C SER A 22 -12.57 6.50 19.86
N SER A 23 -11.54 7.16 20.38
CA SER A 23 -10.29 7.47 19.63
C SER A 23 -9.71 6.23 18.92
N LYS A 24 -9.97 5.05 19.45
CA LYS A 24 -9.62 3.77 18.88
C LYS A 24 -10.43 3.45 17.62
N LYS A 25 -11.77 3.58 17.73
CA LYS A 25 -12.67 3.37 16.56
C LYS A 25 -12.42 4.42 15.46
N TYR A 26 -12.09 5.65 15.87
CA TYR A 26 -11.76 6.71 14.91
C TYR A 26 -10.46 6.40 14.17
N LYS A 27 -9.43 5.91 14.87
CA LYS A 27 -8.16 5.50 14.24
C LYS A 27 -8.29 4.25 13.37
N GLU A 28 -9.09 3.28 13.81
CA GLU A 28 -9.42 2.09 13.00
C GLU A 28 -10.19 2.49 11.73
N LEU A 29 -11.17 3.39 11.86
CA LEU A 29 -11.95 3.90 10.74
C LEU A 29 -11.11 4.77 9.82
N ASP A 30 -10.21 5.60 10.37
CA ASP A 30 -9.31 6.46 9.61
C ASP A 30 -8.29 5.63 8.83
N ALA A 31 -7.70 4.59 9.45
CA ALA A 31 -6.82 3.64 8.76
C ALA A 31 -7.57 2.84 7.68
N LEU A 32 -8.82 2.44 7.95
CA LEU A 32 -9.66 1.77 6.95
C LEU A 32 -10.05 2.74 5.83
N TYR A 33 -10.37 3.97 6.18
CA TYR A 33 -10.68 5.04 5.22
C TYR A 33 -9.47 5.38 4.35
N GLN A 34 -8.29 5.51 4.94
CA GLN A 34 -7.04 5.72 4.21
C GLN A 34 -6.73 4.55 3.27
N LYS A 35 -6.80 3.32 3.78
CA LYS A 35 -6.63 2.13 2.94
C LYS A 35 -7.67 2.06 1.81
N CYS A 36 -8.92 2.32 2.12
CA CYS A 36 -9.99 2.35 1.11
C CYS A 36 -9.79 3.48 0.09
N THR A 37 -9.25 4.63 0.54
CA THR A 37 -8.92 5.76 -0.33
C THR A 37 -7.72 5.43 -1.22
N ASP A 38 -6.71 4.77 -0.67
CA ASP A 38 -5.53 4.33 -1.42
C ASP A 38 -5.90 3.25 -2.45
N ASP A 39 -6.69 2.25 -2.06
CA ASP A 39 -7.25 1.23 -2.95
C ASP A 39 -8.15 1.85 -4.03
N LEU A 40 -8.95 2.86 -3.66
CA LEU A 40 -9.81 3.61 -4.58
C LEU A 40 -8.97 4.45 -5.56
N ASN A 41 -7.95 5.13 -5.08
CA ASN A 41 -7.04 5.92 -5.91
C ASN A 41 -6.25 5.03 -6.87
N TYR A 42 -5.75 3.90 -6.38
CA TYR A 42 -5.08 2.88 -7.19
C TYR A 42 -6.02 2.34 -8.29
N THR A 43 -7.20 1.87 -7.91
CA THR A 43 -8.19 1.35 -8.87
C THR A 43 -8.71 2.43 -9.82
N THR A 44 -8.80 3.68 -9.34
CA THR A 44 -9.21 4.81 -10.19
C THR A 44 -8.14 5.16 -11.20
N SER A 45 -6.87 5.14 -10.79
CA SER A 45 -5.73 5.32 -11.70
C SER A 45 -5.67 4.22 -12.75
N GLU A 46 -5.74 2.95 -12.33
CA GLU A 46 -5.81 1.81 -13.27
C GLU A 46 -6.99 1.94 -14.23
N LYS A 47 -8.16 2.34 -13.71
CA LYS A 47 -9.35 2.57 -14.55
C LYS A 47 -9.10 3.65 -15.59
N ILE A 48 -8.50 4.79 -15.19
CA ILE A 48 -8.17 5.89 -16.11
C ILE A 48 -7.17 5.42 -17.18
N ASP A 49 -6.16 4.64 -16.78
CA ASP A 49 -5.19 4.08 -17.72
C ASP A 49 -5.84 3.09 -18.69
N PHE A 50 -6.71 2.22 -18.18
CA PHE A 50 -7.50 1.31 -19.04
C PHE A 50 -8.47 2.07 -19.95
N GLU A 51 -9.15 3.11 -19.44
CA GLU A 51 -10.05 3.95 -20.25
C GLU A 51 -9.27 4.72 -21.34
N ASN A 52 -8.09 5.26 -21.01
CA ASN A 52 -7.23 5.94 -21.97
C ASN A 52 -6.70 4.96 -23.03
N LYS A 53 -6.22 3.80 -22.61
CA LYS A 53 -5.76 2.75 -23.50
C LYS A 53 -6.89 2.17 -24.36
N SER A 54 -8.08 2.03 -23.79
CA SER A 54 -9.28 1.62 -24.52
C SER A 54 -9.71 2.66 -25.57
N LYS A 55 -9.62 3.96 -25.23
CA LYS A 55 -9.89 5.05 -26.19
C LYS A 55 -8.85 5.10 -27.30
N GLU A 56 -7.58 4.90 -26.96
CA GLU A 56 -6.48 4.84 -27.94
C GLU A 56 -6.69 3.65 -28.91
N LEU A 57 -6.94 2.46 -28.36
CA LEU A 57 -7.25 1.26 -29.16
C LEU A 57 -8.55 1.40 -29.97
N ALA A 58 -9.57 2.03 -29.39
CA ALA A 58 -10.82 2.30 -30.13
C ALA A 58 -10.58 3.28 -31.29
N SER A 59 -9.75 4.30 -31.11
CA SER A 59 -9.35 5.23 -32.17
C SER A 59 -8.54 4.52 -33.28
N GLU A 60 -7.60 3.65 -32.87
CA GLU A 60 -6.81 2.84 -33.79
C GLU A 60 -7.68 1.84 -34.58
N ILE A 61 -8.63 1.19 -33.93
CA ILE A 61 -9.62 0.29 -34.58
C ILE A 61 -10.52 1.07 -35.56
N VAL A 62 -10.94 2.27 -35.22
CA VAL A 62 -11.73 3.12 -36.14
C VAL A 62 -10.86 3.50 -37.37
N THR A 63 -9.63 3.88 -37.13
CA THR A 63 -8.68 4.22 -38.21
C THR A 63 -8.41 3.02 -39.12
N LEU A 64 -8.18 1.85 -38.52
CA LEU A 64 -7.97 0.59 -39.28
C LEU A 64 -9.23 0.16 -40.05
N LYS A 65 -10.44 0.35 -39.51
CA LYS A 65 -11.70 0.08 -40.19
C LYS A 65 -11.89 1.00 -41.39
N VAL A 66 -11.60 2.30 -41.23
CA VAL A 66 -11.66 3.27 -42.33
C VAL A 66 -10.62 2.94 -43.40
N GLN A 67 -9.41 2.52 -43.02
CA GLN A 67 -8.37 2.09 -43.94
C GLN A 67 -8.76 0.79 -44.70
N ILE A 68 -9.38 -0.17 -44.01
CA ILE A 68 -9.89 -1.41 -44.63
C ILE A 68 -10.99 -1.09 -45.64
N GLU A 69 -11.92 -0.19 -45.33
CA GLU A 69 -12.99 0.19 -46.25
C GLU A 69 -12.44 0.93 -47.47
N LYS A 70 -11.50 1.86 -47.24
CA LYS A 70 -10.77 2.55 -48.32
C LYS A 70 -9.96 1.57 -49.18
N LEU A 71 -9.28 0.60 -48.57
CA LEU A 71 -8.57 -0.45 -49.28
C LEU A 71 -9.50 -1.31 -50.12
N LYS A 72 -10.72 -1.60 -49.61
CA LYS A 72 -11.74 -2.34 -50.40
C LYS A 72 -12.24 -1.51 -51.57
N GLU A 73 -12.47 -0.19 -51.35
CA GLU A 73 -12.86 0.73 -52.42
C GLU A 73 -11.79 0.85 -53.48
N ASP A 74 -10.52 1.00 -53.07
CA ASP A 74 -9.37 1.09 -53.97
C ASP A 74 -9.13 -0.24 -54.73
N THR A 75 -9.27 -1.38 -54.05
CA THR A 75 -9.13 -2.71 -54.68
C THR A 75 -10.25 -2.98 -55.69
N THR A 76 -11.47 -2.55 -55.34
CA THR A 76 -12.63 -2.66 -56.22
C THR A 76 -12.51 -1.72 -57.41
N ALA A 77 -11.96 -0.50 -57.21
CA ALA A 77 -11.66 0.47 -58.27
C ALA A 77 -10.53 -0.01 -59.21
N MET A 78 -9.47 -0.64 -58.63
CA MET A 78 -8.43 -1.29 -59.40
C MET A 78 -8.94 -2.48 -60.22
N GLY A 79 -9.76 -3.35 -59.64
CA GLY A 79 -10.37 -4.46 -60.33
C GLY A 79 -11.29 -4.04 -61.47
N ARG A 80 -11.99 -2.91 -61.33
CA ARG A 80 -12.74 -2.28 -62.43
C ARG A 80 -11.82 -1.63 -63.46
N ARG A 81 -10.72 -1.00 -63.04
CA ARG A 81 -9.74 -0.38 -63.94
C ARG A 81 -8.95 -1.40 -64.72
N ILE A 82 -8.60 -2.51 -64.13
CA ILE A 82 -7.95 -3.66 -64.81
C ILE A 82 -8.85 -4.23 -65.90
N ARG A 83 -10.13 -4.26 -65.69
CA ARG A 83 -11.08 -4.73 -66.73
C ARG A 83 -11.31 -3.73 -67.88
N ILE A 84 -11.07 -2.49 -67.64
CA ILE A 84 -11.41 -1.42 -68.60
C ILE A 84 -10.22 -1.05 -69.49
N ALA A 85 -8.99 -1.46 -69.12
CA ALA A 85 -7.82 -0.82 -69.73
C ALA A 85 -6.99 -1.78 -70.59
N GLU A 86 -7.12 -1.61 -71.87
CA GLU A 86 -6.16 -2.12 -72.90
C GLU A 86 -4.95 -1.14 -73.08
N ASN A 87 -4.84 -0.08 -72.33
CA ASN A 87 -3.67 0.85 -72.42
C ASN A 87 -2.77 0.67 -71.18
N GLN A 88 -2.08 -0.42 -71.16
CA GLN A 88 -1.42 -0.87 -69.94
C GLN A 88 -0.11 -0.16 -69.58
N LEU A 89 0.62 0.38 -70.55
CA LEU A 89 1.99 0.85 -70.29
C LEU A 89 2.05 2.19 -69.50
N ASN A 90 1.14 3.10 -69.78
CA ASN A 90 1.10 4.37 -69.07
C ASN A 90 0.45 4.26 -67.66
N LYS A 91 -0.46 3.28 -67.49
CA LYS A 91 -1.02 3.00 -66.21
C LYS A 91 -0.03 2.33 -65.26
N MET A 92 0.76 1.35 -65.77
CA MET A 92 1.72 0.64 -64.93
C MET A 92 2.78 1.58 -64.35
N LYS A 93 3.08 2.68 -65.06
CA LYS A 93 4.01 3.68 -64.55
C LYS A 93 3.34 4.55 -63.43
N GLY A 94 2.07 4.90 -63.61
CA GLY A 94 1.28 5.62 -62.60
C GLY A 94 1.07 4.77 -61.36
N ASP A 95 0.72 3.50 -61.53
CA ASP A 95 0.52 2.53 -60.43
C ASP A 95 1.83 2.28 -59.68
N TYR A 96 2.99 2.28 -60.38
CA TYR A 96 4.31 2.12 -59.78
C TYR A 96 4.70 3.34 -58.96
N ASP A 97 4.47 4.54 -59.49
CA ASP A 97 4.73 5.83 -58.81
C ASP A 97 3.82 5.99 -57.55
N GLU A 98 2.55 5.55 -57.65
CA GLU A 98 1.62 5.54 -56.53
C GLU A 98 2.00 4.53 -55.44
N LEU A 99 2.47 3.34 -55.86
CA LEU A 99 2.99 2.30 -54.94
C LEU A 99 4.27 2.78 -54.25
N LEU A 100 5.20 3.44 -54.98
CA LEU A 100 6.43 4.01 -54.44
C LEU A 100 6.12 5.09 -53.41
N LYS A 101 5.15 5.92 -53.74
CA LYS A 101 4.66 7.00 -52.84
C LYS A 101 4.01 6.39 -51.60
N SER A 102 3.11 5.42 -51.78
CA SER A 102 2.45 4.70 -50.66
C SER A 102 3.47 3.99 -49.76
N PHE A 103 4.50 3.38 -50.36
CA PHE A 103 5.58 2.71 -49.63
C PHE A 103 6.44 3.73 -48.86
N THR A 104 6.71 4.89 -49.46
CA THR A 104 7.44 5.99 -48.80
C THR A 104 6.64 6.57 -47.66
N ASP A 105 5.35 6.78 -47.83
CA ASP A 105 4.45 7.31 -46.79
C ASP A 105 4.24 6.29 -45.63
N GLN A 106 4.13 5.00 -45.98
CA GLN A 106 4.08 3.92 -44.96
C GLN A 106 5.39 3.81 -44.18
N ASN A 107 6.55 3.89 -44.87
CA ASN A 107 7.84 3.91 -44.19
C ASN A 107 8.02 5.13 -43.29
N LEU A 108 7.58 6.30 -43.75
CA LEU A 108 7.59 7.51 -42.92
C LEU A 108 6.70 7.37 -41.66
N THR A 109 5.51 6.83 -41.84
CA THR A 109 4.60 6.54 -40.72
C THR A 109 5.19 5.51 -39.76
N PHE A 110 5.83 4.46 -40.31
CA PHE A 110 6.50 3.46 -39.51
C PHE A 110 7.72 4.01 -38.74
N ILE A 111 8.54 4.85 -39.40
CA ILE A 111 9.69 5.50 -38.76
C ILE A 111 9.22 6.43 -37.63
N ASN A 112 8.18 7.23 -37.86
CA ASN A 112 7.62 8.09 -36.85
C ASN A 112 7.07 7.30 -35.66
N THR A 113 6.37 6.19 -35.93
CA THR A 113 5.85 5.31 -34.88
C THR A 113 6.99 4.64 -34.08
N LEU A 114 8.08 4.26 -34.75
CA LEU A 114 9.27 3.71 -34.07
C LEU A 114 9.92 4.76 -33.18
N GLN A 115 10.08 5.99 -33.68
CA GLN A 115 10.65 7.09 -32.88
C GLN A 115 9.80 7.44 -31.66
N GLU A 116 8.47 7.44 -31.80
CA GLU A 116 7.56 7.61 -30.66
C GLU A 116 7.69 6.47 -29.66
N ARG A 117 7.78 5.24 -30.15
CA ARG A 117 7.97 4.06 -29.29
C ARG A 117 9.32 4.05 -28.60
N GLU A 118 10.39 4.45 -29.28
CA GLU A 118 11.72 4.57 -28.69
C GLU A 118 11.72 5.65 -27.58
N LYS A 119 11.06 6.77 -27.81
CA LYS A 119 10.91 7.82 -26.82
C LYS A 119 10.11 7.33 -25.60
N GLU A 120 8.96 6.68 -25.85
CA GLU A 120 8.13 6.09 -24.77
C GLU A 120 8.90 5.04 -23.98
N LEU A 121 9.72 4.21 -24.67
CA LEU A 121 10.56 3.21 -24.02
C LEU A 121 11.62 3.87 -23.14
N ALA A 122 12.31 4.89 -23.65
CA ALA A 122 13.32 5.63 -22.88
C ALA A 122 12.74 6.31 -21.64
N GLU A 123 11.53 6.87 -21.75
CA GLU A 123 10.80 7.45 -20.61
C GLU A 123 10.45 6.37 -19.56
N LYS A 124 9.98 5.21 -20.01
CA LYS A 124 9.68 4.07 -19.11
C LYS A 124 10.93 3.51 -18.45
N GLU A 125 12.04 3.40 -19.19
CA GLU A 125 13.32 2.96 -18.64
C GLU A 125 13.86 3.94 -17.60
N ALA A 126 13.80 5.23 -17.86
CA ALA A 126 14.19 6.26 -16.91
C ALA A 126 13.36 6.18 -15.62
N ARG A 127 12.04 5.99 -15.75
CA ARG A 127 11.12 5.84 -14.63
C ARG A 127 11.38 4.55 -13.83
N LEU A 128 11.66 3.45 -14.52
CA LEU A 128 12.04 2.18 -13.87
C LEU A 128 13.34 2.35 -13.06
N ALA A 129 14.33 3.05 -13.61
CA ALA A 129 15.57 3.33 -12.91
C ALA A 129 15.35 4.19 -11.65
N GLU A 130 14.48 5.20 -11.74
CA GLU A 130 14.10 6.04 -10.61
C GLU A 130 13.39 5.24 -9.52
N LEU A 131 12.39 4.42 -9.89
CA LEU A 131 11.68 3.54 -8.96
C LEU A 131 12.62 2.53 -8.29
N GLN A 132 13.56 1.94 -9.05
CA GLN A 132 14.57 1.04 -8.50
C GLN A 132 15.48 1.74 -7.49
N ASN A 133 15.87 2.97 -7.77
CA ASN A 133 16.68 3.76 -6.85
C ASN A 133 15.94 4.06 -5.53
N ILE A 134 14.67 4.45 -5.62
CA ILE A 134 13.82 4.69 -4.44
C ILE A 134 13.63 3.41 -3.63
N LEU A 135 13.38 2.29 -4.29
CA LEU A 135 13.25 0.99 -3.61
C LEU A 135 14.55 0.62 -2.89
N ALA A 136 15.70 0.78 -3.55
CA ALA A 136 17.00 0.52 -2.94
C ALA A 136 17.27 1.44 -1.74
N GLN A 137 16.88 2.70 -1.82
CA GLN A 137 16.97 3.64 -0.70
C GLN A 137 16.05 3.21 0.45
N LYS A 138 14.80 2.83 0.17
CA LYS A 138 13.87 2.35 1.20
C LYS A 138 14.35 1.05 1.86
N ASP A 139 14.91 0.13 1.09
CA ASP A 139 15.54 -1.07 1.64
C ASP A 139 16.74 -0.73 2.57
N ALA A 140 17.52 0.25 2.20
CA ALA A 140 18.62 0.73 3.05
C ALA A 140 18.10 1.39 4.35
N GLU A 141 17.04 2.19 4.26
CA GLU A 141 16.36 2.80 5.42
C GLU A 141 15.82 1.73 6.38
N VAL A 142 15.15 0.67 5.84
CA VAL A 142 14.65 -0.45 6.63
C VAL A 142 15.78 -1.19 7.35
N LYS A 143 16.89 -1.45 6.66
CA LYS A 143 18.07 -2.08 7.28
C LYS A 143 18.69 -1.21 8.37
N ALA A 144 18.81 0.09 8.11
CA ALA A 144 19.30 1.04 9.10
C ALA A 144 18.40 1.10 10.34
N LEU A 145 17.07 1.16 10.12
CA LEU A 145 16.08 1.10 11.19
C LEU A 145 16.20 -0.19 12.00
N LYS A 146 16.26 -1.35 11.32
CA LYS A 146 16.46 -2.64 11.99
C LYS A 146 17.69 -2.61 12.89
N ASN A 147 18.83 -2.10 12.39
CA ASN A 147 20.06 -2.00 13.16
C ASN A 147 19.92 -1.08 14.38
N LYS A 148 19.28 0.09 14.22
CA LYS A 148 19.01 1.01 15.35
C LYS A 148 18.16 0.33 16.42
N VAL A 149 17.08 -0.34 16.02
CA VAL A 149 16.17 -1.04 16.92
C VAL A 149 16.91 -2.20 17.61
N THR A 150 17.67 -3.00 16.87
CA THR A 150 18.49 -4.09 17.43
C THR A 150 19.47 -3.57 18.47
N ASN A 151 20.18 -2.49 18.18
CA ASN A 151 21.12 -1.91 19.12
C ASN A 151 20.44 -1.36 20.39
N ALA A 152 19.29 -0.72 20.25
CA ALA A 152 18.53 -0.18 21.38
C ALA A 152 17.95 -1.27 22.27
N LEU A 153 17.59 -2.41 21.68
CA LEU A 153 16.97 -3.53 22.39
C LEU A 153 17.93 -4.67 22.71
N LYS A 154 19.24 -4.44 22.53
CA LYS A 154 20.30 -5.40 22.81
C LYS A 154 20.30 -5.75 24.28
N GLY A 155 19.88 -6.63 24.87
CA GLY A 155 19.76 -6.98 26.29
C GLY A 155 18.40 -7.55 26.64
N PHE A 156 17.47 -7.49 25.68
CA PHE A 156 16.15 -8.12 25.79
C PHE A 156 16.01 -9.37 24.90
N GLU A 157 16.96 -9.63 24.01
CA GLU A 157 16.93 -10.78 23.06
C GLU A 157 16.84 -12.13 23.77
N ASP A 158 17.62 -12.33 24.86
CA ASP A 158 17.60 -13.56 25.66
C ASP A 158 16.31 -13.75 26.48
N HIS A 159 15.40 -12.78 26.38
CA HIS A 159 14.17 -12.73 27.19
C HIS A 159 12.87 -12.80 26.38
N GLY A 160 12.94 -13.31 25.15
CA GLY A 160 11.77 -13.46 24.28
C GLY A 160 11.47 -12.24 23.43
N LEU A 161 12.51 -11.47 23.06
CA LEU A 161 12.45 -10.43 22.06
C LEU A 161 13.20 -10.88 20.80
N THR A 162 12.57 -10.77 19.65
CA THR A 162 13.15 -11.10 18.35
C THR A 162 12.91 -9.98 17.37
N ILE A 163 13.96 -9.58 16.61
CA ILE A 163 13.86 -8.53 15.59
C ILE A 163 14.17 -9.14 14.23
N TYR A 164 13.24 -8.99 13.29
CA TYR A 164 13.42 -9.48 11.94
C TYR A 164 12.84 -8.50 10.91
N GLU A 165 13.29 -8.66 9.66
CA GLU A 165 12.81 -7.90 8.51
C GLU A 165 11.97 -8.81 7.63
N LYS A 166 10.83 -8.31 7.18
CA LYS A 166 9.94 -9.00 6.26
C LYS A 166 9.14 -8.00 5.43
N ASN A 167 9.15 -8.16 4.11
CA ASN A 167 8.38 -7.35 3.17
C ASN A 167 8.59 -5.83 3.35
N GLY A 168 9.84 -5.40 3.49
CA GLY A 168 10.17 -3.98 3.64
C GLY A 168 9.72 -3.36 4.97
N LYS A 169 9.49 -4.17 6.00
CA LYS A 169 9.10 -3.73 7.34
C LYS A 169 9.99 -4.38 8.39
N VAL A 170 10.21 -3.68 9.50
CA VAL A 170 10.90 -4.22 10.66
C VAL A 170 9.87 -4.69 11.67
N TYR A 171 10.00 -5.91 12.10
CA TYR A 171 9.16 -6.54 13.12
C TYR A 171 9.96 -6.68 14.41
N VAL A 172 9.40 -6.17 15.49
CA VAL A 172 9.88 -6.40 16.86
C VAL A 172 8.85 -7.29 17.53
N SER A 173 9.16 -8.58 17.62
CA SER A 173 8.29 -9.59 18.25
C SER A 173 8.68 -9.74 19.72
N LEU A 174 7.71 -9.59 20.60
CA LEU A 174 7.87 -9.69 22.04
C LEU A 174 6.96 -10.82 22.55
N ASP A 175 7.57 -11.83 23.16
CA ASP A 175 6.82 -12.92 23.77
C ASP A 175 5.89 -12.42 24.87
N GLU A 176 4.77 -13.09 25.06
CA GLU A 176 3.82 -12.79 26.14
C GLU A 176 4.53 -12.62 27.49
N LYS A 177 5.45 -13.53 27.82
CA LYS A 177 6.15 -13.55 29.11
C LYS A 177 7.03 -12.33 29.38
N LEU A 178 7.48 -11.65 28.32
CA LEU A 178 8.26 -10.41 28.46
C LEU A 178 7.36 -9.23 28.81
N LEU A 179 6.14 -9.23 28.27
CA LEU A 179 5.23 -8.09 28.38
C LEU A 179 4.18 -8.26 29.46
N PHE A 180 3.63 -9.46 29.68
CA PHE A 180 2.42 -9.67 30.45
C PHE A 180 2.50 -10.93 31.32
N ALA A 181 1.83 -10.89 32.45
CA ALA A 181 1.46 -12.10 33.15
C ALA A 181 0.43 -12.91 32.34
N SER A 182 0.36 -14.22 32.55
CA SER A 182 -0.57 -15.11 31.82
C SER A 182 -2.02 -14.64 31.93
N GLY A 183 -2.69 -14.46 30.79
CA GLY A 183 -4.08 -13.97 30.73
C GLY A 183 -4.26 -12.51 31.10
N SER A 184 -3.18 -11.76 31.32
CA SER A 184 -3.21 -10.34 31.64
C SER A 184 -2.89 -9.50 30.39
N TRP A 185 -3.27 -8.23 30.44
CA TRP A 185 -2.88 -7.16 29.54
C TRP A 185 -2.16 -6.02 30.26
N GLU A 186 -1.86 -6.17 31.56
CA GLU A 186 -1.02 -5.23 32.29
C GLU A 186 0.46 -5.51 32.00
N ILE A 187 1.18 -4.47 31.58
CA ILE A 187 2.59 -4.60 31.17
C ILE A 187 3.49 -4.69 32.38
N ASP A 188 4.32 -5.71 32.44
CA ASP A 188 5.35 -5.91 33.46
C ASP A 188 6.46 -4.86 33.36
N ASN A 189 7.20 -4.65 34.45
CA ASN A 189 8.25 -3.63 34.51
C ASN A 189 9.32 -3.83 33.43
N ARG A 190 9.71 -5.07 33.15
CA ARG A 190 10.68 -5.40 32.13
C ARG A 190 10.19 -5.10 30.71
N GLY A 191 8.91 -5.38 30.46
CA GLY A 191 8.24 -4.97 29.22
C GLY A 191 8.20 -3.46 29.07
N LYS A 192 7.93 -2.71 30.14
CA LYS A 192 7.95 -1.24 30.13
C LYS A 192 9.35 -0.70 29.80
N GLU A 193 10.40 -1.32 30.34
CA GLU A 193 11.78 -0.93 30.04
C GLU A 193 12.10 -1.13 28.55
N ALA A 194 11.79 -2.30 27.97
CA ALA A 194 12.00 -2.58 26.56
C ALA A 194 11.19 -1.60 25.66
N LEU A 195 9.95 -1.34 26.02
CA LEU A 195 9.10 -0.40 25.28
C LEU A 195 9.56 1.06 25.40
N ALA A 196 10.15 1.42 26.53
CA ALA A 196 10.74 2.74 26.72
C ALA A 196 11.99 2.95 25.83
N GLU A 197 12.86 1.95 25.74
CA GLU A 197 14.02 1.99 24.83
C GLU A 197 13.59 2.06 23.36
N LEU A 198 12.63 1.23 22.94
CA LEU A 198 12.04 1.31 21.62
C LEU A 198 11.41 2.69 21.37
N GLY A 199 10.71 3.24 22.35
CA GLY A 199 10.10 4.56 22.29
C GLY A 199 11.10 5.68 22.01
N LYS A 200 12.35 5.57 22.51
CA LYS A 200 13.42 6.53 22.19
C LYS A 200 13.79 6.49 20.69
N VAL A 201 13.91 5.29 20.11
CA VAL A 201 14.17 5.12 18.68
C VAL A 201 13.02 5.70 17.85
N LEU A 202 11.79 5.36 18.21
CA LEU A 202 10.59 5.83 17.49
C LEU A 202 10.40 7.35 17.56
N ALA A 203 10.83 7.98 18.65
CA ALA A 203 10.79 9.43 18.78
C ALA A 203 11.80 10.14 17.85
N GLN A 204 12.90 9.48 17.52
CA GLN A 204 13.95 10.03 16.64
C GLN A 204 13.61 9.82 15.15
N ASP A 205 12.95 8.70 14.81
CA ASP A 205 12.59 8.36 13.44
C ASP A 205 11.10 8.66 13.20
N THR A 206 10.81 9.85 12.66
CA THR A 206 9.42 10.35 12.46
C THR A 206 8.74 9.80 11.21
N ASP A 207 9.51 9.29 10.26
CA ASP A 207 9.02 8.82 8.95
C ASP A 207 8.66 7.33 8.93
N ILE A 208 8.18 6.85 10.09
CA ILE A 208 7.80 5.46 10.30
C ILE A 208 6.39 5.41 10.86
N ASN A 209 5.54 4.60 10.26
CA ASN A 209 4.26 4.19 10.84
C ASN A 209 4.49 2.99 11.74
N VAL A 210 3.83 2.97 12.89
CA VAL A 210 3.97 1.93 13.91
C VAL A 210 2.63 1.22 14.08
N MET A 211 2.58 -0.06 13.79
CA MET A 211 1.42 -0.89 14.07
C MET A 211 1.78 -1.91 15.14
N ILE A 212 0.97 -2.00 16.16
CA ILE A 212 1.14 -2.95 17.27
C ILE A 212 0.05 -4.01 17.15
N GLU A 213 0.47 -5.23 16.84
CA GLU A 213 -0.41 -6.38 16.69
C GLU A 213 -0.29 -7.34 17.87
N GLY A 214 -1.42 -7.61 18.54
CA GLY A 214 -1.52 -8.65 19.55
C GLY A 214 -1.92 -9.99 18.93
N HIS A 215 -1.28 -11.07 19.38
CA HIS A 215 -1.56 -12.45 18.97
C HIS A 215 -1.75 -13.32 20.19
N THR A 216 -2.65 -14.30 20.07
CA THR A 216 -2.86 -15.35 21.07
C THR A 216 -2.48 -16.71 20.49
N ASP A 217 -2.50 -17.73 21.31
CA ASP A 217 -2.54 -19.13 20.86
C ASP A 217 -3.99 -19.56 20.59
N ASN A 218 -4.16 -20.82 20.20
CA ASN A 218 -5.44 -21.44 19.89
C ASN A 218 -6.25 -21.88 21.12
N VAL A 219 -5.76 -21.64 22.33
CA VAL A 219 -6.51 -21.96 23.55
C VAL A 219 -7.55 -20.86 23.80
N PRO A 220 -8.84 -21.18 23.87
CA PRO A 220 -9.87 -20.17 24.09
C PRO A 220 -9.66 -19.43 25.41
N PHE A 221 -9.61 -18.11 25.33
CA PHE A 221 -9.61 -17.27 26.51
C PHE A 221 -11.00 -17.29 27.18
N ARG A 222 -11.06 -17.64 28.47
CA ARG A 222 -12.33 -17.81 29.18
C ARG A 222 -12.98 -16.52 29.69
N GLY A 223 -12.41 -15.38 29.32
CA GLY A 223 -12.91 -14.08 29.72
C GLY A 223 -12.40 -13.59 31.08
N SER A 224 -12.23 -12.26 31.19
CA SER A 224 -11.97 -11.55 32.43
C SER A 224 -12.57 -10.14 32.31
N GLY A 225 -13.55 -9.83 33.11
CA GLY A 225 -14.26 -8.55 33.05
C GLY A 225 -14.93 -8.32 31.68
N ASN A 226 -14.51 -7.27 30.95
CA ASN A 226 -15.05 -6.91 29.64
C ASN A 226 -14.33 -7.62 28.49
N VAL A 227 -13.24 -8.34 28.74
CA VAL A 227 -12.47 -9.11 27.73
C VAL A 227 -13.05 -10.52 27.68
N LYS A 228 -13.66 -10.89 26.58
CA LYS A 228 -14.47 -12.12 26.47
C LYS A 228 -13.73 -13.28 25.79
N ASP A 229 -12.91 -12.98 24.79
CA ASP A 229 -12.29 -13.98 23.95
C ASP A 229 -10.86 -13.57 23.53
N ASN A 230 -10.25 -14.37 22.65
CA ASN A 230 -8.92 -14.15 22.12
C ASN A 230 -8.81 -12.88 21.26
N TRP A 231 -9.90 -12.47 20.58
CA TRP A 231 -9.94 -11.20 19.86
C TRP A 231 -9.82 -10.03 20.81
N ASP A 232 -10.66 -9.99 21.83
CA ASP A 232 -10.62 -8.94 22.83
C ASP A 232 -9.27 -8.87 23.52
N LEU A 233 -8.71 -10.04 23.92
CA LEU A 233 -7.42 -10.12 24.61
C LEU A 233 -6.29 -9.59 23.74
N SER A 234 -6.25 -9.98 22.46
CA SER A 234 -5.21 -9.55 21.54
C SER A 234 -5.24 -8.05 21.31
N VAL A 235 -6.43 -7.47 21.13
CA VAL A 235 -6.61 -6.01 20.98
C VAL A 235 -6.28 -5.26 22.25
N MET A 236 -6.70 -5.76 23.42
CA MET A 236 -6.40 -5.14 24.72
C MET A 236 -4.89 -5.09 24.99
N ARG A 237 -4.18 -6.16 24.66
CA ARG A 237 -2.71 -6.22 24.78
C ARG A 237 -2.03 -5.23 23.86
N ALA A 238 -2.45 -5.19 22.58
CA ALA A 238 -1.93 -4.19 21.63
C ALA A 238 -2.18 -2.76 22.12
N THR A 239 -3.37 -2.49 22.63
CA THR A 239 -3.74 -1.17 23.17
C THR A 239 -2.92 -0.82 24.41
N ALA A 240 -2.64 -1.77 25.30
CA ALA A 240 -1.80 -1.55 26.46
C ALA A 240 -0.37 -1.13 26.04
N VAL A 241 0.19 -1.83 25.04
CA VAL A 241 1.51 -1.51 24.47
C VAL A 241 1.50 -0.12 23.79
N VAL A 242 0.47 0.22 23.02
CA VAL A 242 0.31 1.58 22.44
C VAL A 242 0.38 2.64 23.54
N LYS A 243 -0.39 2.46 24.62
CA LYS A 243 -0.42 3.41 25.72
C LYS A 243 0.94 3.55 26.41
N GLU A 244 1.69 2.45 26.52
CA GLU A 244 3.03 2.47 27.12
C GLU A 244 4.02 3.22 26.23
N VAL A 245 4.07 2.88 24.93
CA VAL A 245 4.94 3.54 23.95
C VAL A 245 4.64 5.05 23.86
N LEU A 246 3.38 5.43 23.88
CA LEU A 246 2.95 6.85 23.82
C LEU A 246 3.20 7.65 25.11
N LYS A 247 3.74 7.05 26.17
CA LYS A 247 4.29 7.82 27.30
C LYS A 247 5.46 8.69 26.87
N ASN A 248 6.20 8.26 25.86
CA ASN A 248 7.19 9.11 25.20
C ASN A 248 6.48 10.15 24.33
N LYS A 249 6.48 11.40 24.80
CA LYS A 249 5.80 12.53 24.14
C LYS A 249 6.42 12.95 22.80
N GLY A 250 7.58 12.43 22.46
CA GLY A 250 8.21 12.60 21.13
C GLY A 250 7.58 11.77 20.04
N ILE A 251 6.65 10.86 20.37
CA ILE A 251 5.98 10.01 19.39
C ILE A 251 4.60 10.60 19.05
N ASP A 252 4.39 10.91 17.77
CA ASP A 252 3.10 11.36 17.28
C ASP A 252 2.08 10.19 17.31
N PRO A 253 0.96 10.34 18.05
CA PRO A 253 -0.07 9.31 18.11
C PRO A 253 -0.73 8.97 16.76
N GLN A 254 -0.73 9.90 15.81
CA GLN A 254 -1.36 9.70 14.50
C GLN A 254 -0.69 8.57 13.67
N ARG A 255 0.58 8.28 13.95
CA ARG A 255 1.31 7.21 13.26
C ARG A 255 1.30 5.86 13.99
N VAL A 256 0.58 5.77 15.13
CA VAL A 256 0.54 4.55 15.95
C VAL A 256 -0.85 3.91 15.86
N THR A 257 -0.89 2.62 15.52
CA THR A 257 -2.11 1.85 15.37
C THR A 257 -2.05 0.61 16.28
N ALA A 258 -3.16 0.30 16.95
CA ALA A 258 -3.34 -0.97 17.65
C ALA A 258 -4.20 -1.93 16.82
N ALA A 259 -3.79 -3.18 16.73
CA ALA A 259 -4.52 -4.25 16.04
C ALA A 259 -4.51 -5.55 16.86
N GLY A 260 -5.51 -6.38 16.71
CA GLY A 260 -5.56 -7.73 17.23
C GLY A 260 -5.69 -8.73 16.11
N ARG A 261 -5.08 -9.90 16.28
CA ARG A 261 -5.12 -11.02 15.30
C ARG A 261 -5.67 -12.31 15.91
N SER A 262 -6.02 -12.29 17.20
CA SER A 262 -6.45 -13.51 17.88
C SER A 262 -5.43 -14.64 17.66
N GLU A 263 -5.89 -15.88 17.44
CA GLU A 263 -5.08 -17.07 17.12
C GLU A 263 -4.85 -17.29 15.61
N TYR A 264 -5.40 -16.45 14.73
CA TYR A 264 -5.48 -16.73 13.28
C TYR A 264 -4.20 -16.47 12.49
N VAL A 265 -3.16 -15.95 13.11
CA VAL A 265 -1.85 -15.72 12.47
C VAL A 265 -0.74 -16.38 13.32
N PRO A 266 -0.72 -17.71 13.41
CA PRO A 266 0.32 -18.41 14.17
C PRO A 266 1.68 -18.32 13.45
N ILE A 267 2.76 -18.17 14.22
CA ILE A 267 4.12 -18.38 13.74
C ILE A 267 4.41 -19.86 13.57
N ASP A 268 3.91 -20.65 14.51
CA ASP A 268 4.06 -22.09 14.52
C ASP A 268 2.67 -22.74 14.59
N PRO A 269 2.27 -23.47 13.54
CA PRO A 269 0.96 -24.11 13.48
C PRO A 269 0.85 -25.39 14.32
N ALA A 270 1.96 -25.87 14.90
CA ALA A 270 1.92 -27.09 15.74
C ALA A 270 1.13 -26.82 17.03
N ASP A 271 0.38 -27.85 17.48
CA ASP A 271 -0.38 -27.76 18.72
C ASP A 271 0.45 -28.27 19.90
N THR A 272 1.65 -27.74 20.07
CA THR A 272 2.53 -28.05 21.21
C THR A 272 2.57 -26.89 22.19
N ARG A 273 3.00 -27.11 23.40
CA ARG A 273 3.17 -26.08 24.43
C ARG A 273 4.15 -25.00 23.96
N GLU A 274 5.21 -25.41 23.29
CA GLU A 274 6.27 -24.56 22.77
C GLU A 274 5.76 -23.70 21.61
N ALA A 275 4.99 -24.27 20.67
CA ALA A 275 4.36 -23.55 19.56
C ALA A 275 3.35 -22.52 20.08
N ARG A 276 2.48 -22.91 21.01
CA ARG A 276 1.55 -21.98 21.65
C ARG A 276 2.27 -20.83 22.36
N ALA A 277 3.39 -21.10 23.02
CA ALA A 277 4.17 -20.05 23.68
C ALA A 277 4.73 -19.04 22.66
N ARG A 278 5.21 -19.50 21.49
CA ARG A 278 5.66 -18.61 20.40
C ARG A 278 4.52 -17.82 19.77
N ASN A 279 3.34 -18.42 19.67
CA ASN A 279 2.17 -17.78 19.08
C ASN A 279 1.61 -16.64 19.97
N ARG A 280 1.71 -16.78 21.30
CA ARG A 280 1.35 -15.72 22.26
C ARG A 280 2.43 -14.64 22.26
N ARG A 281 2.27 -13.64 21.42
CA ARG A 281 3.22 -12.55 21.22
C ARG A 281 2.53 -11.23 20.93
N THR A 282 3.30 -10.17 21.02
CA THR A 282 2.93 -8.87 20.47
C THR A 282 3.99 -8.47 19.45
N GLU A 283 3.58 -8.13 18.25
CA GLU A 283 4.46 -7.64 17.19
C GLU A 283 4.33 -6.12 17.06
N ILE A 284 5.44 -5.43 17.12
CA ILE A 284 5.52 -4.00 16.80
C ILE A 284 6.12 -3.91 15.39
N ILE A 285 5.29 -3.47 14.44
CA ILE A 285 5.58 -3.46 13.01
C ILE A 285 5.89 -2.03 12.60
N LEU A 286 7.13 -1.81 12.22
CA LEU A 286 7.66 -0.51 11.81
C LEU A 286 7.68 -0.46 10.28
N THR A 287 6.88 0.45 9.72
CA THR A 287 6.72 0.59 8.28
C THR A 287 7.19 1.98 7.84
N PRO A 288 8.22 2.11 7.02
CA PRO A 288 8.59 3.40 6.41
C PRO A 288 7.43 3.99 5.63
N LYS A 289 7.31 5.31 5.64
CA LYS A 289 6.33 6.01 4.81
C LYS A 289 6.76 5.92 3.34
N LEU A 290 5.81 5.60 2.47
CA LEU A 290 6.01 5.45 1.03
C LEU A 290 5.39 6.61 0.23
N ASP A 291 5.17 7.75 0.86
CA ASP A 291 4.47 8.89 0.27
C ASP A 291 5.14 9.41 -1.00
N GLU A 292 6.47 9.35 -1.05
CA GLU A 292 7.27 9.75 -2.21
C GLU A 292 7.08 8.79 -3.40
N LEU A 293 7.04 7.48 -3.13
CA LEU A 293 6.76 6.46 -4.14
C LEU A 293 5.37 6.66 -4.75
N PHE A 294 4.36 6.91 -3.91
CA PHE A 294 3.00 7.14 -4.38
C PHE A 294 2.88 8.43 -5.19
N ARG A 295 3.59 9.51 -4.82
CA ARG A 295 3.61 10.75 -5.63
C ARG A 295 4.14 10.52 -7.04
N ILE A 296 5.19 9.71 -7.20
CA ILE A 296 5.76 9.41 -8.52
C ILE A 296 4.80 8.54 -9.33
N ILE A 297 4.09 7.61 -8.68
CA ILE A 297 3.10 6.76 -9.34
C ILE A 297 1.88 7.58 -9.77
N ASP A 298 1.43 8.53 -8.94
CA ASP A 298 0.22 9.33 -9.16
C ASP A 298 0.46 10.57 -10.04
N SER A 299 1.71 10.93 -10.35
CA SER A 299 2.08 12.09 -11.17
C SER A 299 1.92 11.86 -12.68
N GLN A 300 0.90 11.07 -13.09
CA GLN A 300 0.52 10.87 -14.50
C GLN A 300 -0.55 11.85 -14.95
#